data_d7a06fc88fca37f348b72f57d5e6ec5f
#
_entry.id   d7a06fc88fca37f348b72f57d5e6ec5f
#
_cell.length_a   1.000
_cell.length_b   1.000
_cell.length_c   1.000
_cell.angle_alpha   90.00
_cell.angle_beta   90.00
_cell.angle_gamma   90.00
#
_symmetry.space_group_name_H-M   'P 1'
#
loop_
_entity.id
_entity.type
_entity.pdbx_description
1 polymer ?
#
loop_
_entity_poly.entity_id
_entity_poly.type
_entity_poly.pdbx_seq_one_letter_code
_entity_poly.pdbx_strand_id
1 'polypeptide(L)'
;MAVDTSGTRISANGKSADLSVRISEGPKYSLGAITFAGHPGMERKELIEALALKDRAPFTPYAVDEMQRTLRSFYRSKGFFNAKIEVLADRTRARDGSVPVTFVCEPGPRFRIGSVVARGTDRLSPAFMEKRFESLTGKTYDPATLETRYREMIKTGLFKTLHVRPVQDGPDTLKLDVEIEEAKAKEIGFELGYGTYDGVSAGVRVGDRNFLRNGRPLSLSLQYSQRGFRGELLYVDPWIFDSEWMLRAKIYSALRDEIGYSKTTEGLRLGLSRKFTPHWEAGAYVVGETTDISALKIDSRLVGPTSYVLTAAGLMQTFDYRNDVSNPTRGWVLMTSADLDALDGRLAFARATVRYSWYRAFGKSLLGLGARAGWIIPIGDAEVPIDLRFFNGGSTTVRSFSEMKLGPKDAKGNPLGGEFYTVLNAEWDFPIKGALGGAVFTDAGNLRGSSDVSLDDMRYGVGVGLRYQLPIGPVRIDYGYNPARKAGDSSGAFHLSFGFAF
;
A
#
# COMPACT_ATOMS: atom_id res chain seq x y z
N MET A 1 -1.85 -43.54 21.82
CA MET A 1 -1.92 -43.78 20.36
C MET A 1 -0.94 -44.90 20.05
N ALA A 2 -1.41 -46.02 19.52
CA ALA A 2 -0.58 -47.11 19.03
C ALA A 2 -0.66 -47.13 17.51
N VAL A 3 0.47 -47.30 16.85
CA VAL A 3 0.57 -47.33 15.39
C VAL A 3 1.11 -48.72 15.03
N ASP A 4 0.34 -49.45 14.23
CA ASP A 4 0.74 -50.76 13.71
C ASP A 4 0.90 -50.66 12.17
N THR A 5 2.07 -50.99 11.70
CA THR A 5 2.44 -50.97 10.27
C THR A 5 2.64 -52.41 9.73
N SER A 6 2.27 -53.43 10.47
CA SER A 6 2.48 -54.84 10.09
C SER A 6 1.74 -55.27 8.82
N GLY A 7 0.81 -54.48 8.33
CA GLY A 7 0.05 -54.71 7.08
C GLY A 7 0.73 -54.19 5.80
N THR A 8 1.98 -53.72 5.86
CA THR A 8 2.69 -53.22 4.68
C THR A 8 2.97 -54.35 3.69
N ARG A 9 2.54 -54.21 2.44
CA ARG A 9 2.79 -55.14 1.33
C ARG A 9 3.63 -54.49 0.26
N ILE A 10 4.72 -55.12 -0.08
CA ILE A 10 5.58 -54.66 -1.21
C ILE A 10 5.19 -55.49 -2.44
N SER A 11 4.96 -54.83 -3.57
CA SER A 11 4.66 -55.51 -4.84
C SER A 11 5.82 -56.42 -5.29
N ALA A 12 5.47 -57.50 -5.97
CA ALA A 12 6.45 -58.51 -6.40
C ALA A 12 7.56 -57.94 -7.31
N ASN A 13 7.33 -56.79 -7.95
CA ASN A 13 8.29 -56.10 -8.79
C ASN A 13 9.11 -55.03 -8.05
N GLY A 14 8.92 -54.86 -6.74
CA GLY A 14 9.63 -53.85 -5.91
C GLY A 14 9.35 -52.39 -6.23
N LYS A 15 8.42 -52.08 -7.15
CA LYS A 15 8.16 -50.71 -7.63
C LYS A 15 7.04 -49.95 -6.92
N SER A 16 6.27 -50.67 -6.11
CA SER A 16 5.20 -50.04 -5.30
C SER A 16 5.08 -50.75 -3.94
N ALA A 17 4.72 -50.02 -2.91
CA ALA A 17 4.42 -50.57 -1.59
C ALA A 17 3.09 -49.98 -1.12
N ASP A 18 2.19 -50.87 -0.69
CA ASP A 18 0.94 -50.48 -0.02
C ASP A 18 1.23 -50.43 1.49
N LEU A 19 1.23 -49.23 2.04
CA LEU A 19 1.43 -48.99 3.46
C LEU A 19 0.06 -49.00 4.18
N SER A 20 -0.24 -50.05 4.90
CA SER A 20 -1.41 -50.08 5.77
C SER A 20 -1.01 -49.64 7.17
N VAL A 21 -1.53 -48.50 7.58
CA VAL A 21 -1.31 -47.93 8.92
C VAL A 21 -2.59 -48.07 9.74
N ARG A 22 -2.58 -48.96 10.74
CA ARG A 22 -3.68 -49.06 11.71
C ARG A 22 -3.36 -48.16 12.90
N ILE A 23 -4.19 -47.13 13.12
CA ILE A 23 -4.05 -46.18 14.22
C ILE A 23 -5.11 -46.49 15.27
N SER A 24 -4.70 -46.80 16.51
CA SER A 24 -5.58 -46.82 17.67
C SER A 24 -5.46 -45.51 18.43
N GLU A 25 -6.52 -44.71 18.34
CA GLU A 25 -6.59 -43.41 19.02
C GLU A 25 -6.88 -43.60 20.48
N GLY A 26 -6.21 -43.69 21.43
CA GLY A 26 -6.58 -43.80 22.86
C GLY A 26 -7.71 -42.84 23.29
N PRO A 27 -8.05 -42.76 24.55
CA PRO A 27 -9.13 -41.89 25.04
C PRO A 27 -8.85 -40.42 24.72
N LYS A 28 -9.91 -39.71 24.36
CA LYS A 28 -9.86 -38.26 24.13
C LYS A 28 -9.85 -37.51 25.46
N TYR A 29 -8.90 -36.61 25.62
CA TYR A 29 -8.80 -35.75 26.80
C TYR A 29 -9.09 -34.31 26.44
N SER A 30 -9.65 -33.55 27.39
CA SER A 30 -9.79 -32.11 27.34
C SER A 30 -8.80 -31.44 28.29
N LEU A 31 -8.53 -30.14 28.06
CA LEU A 31 -7.79 -29.32 29.02
C LEU A 31 -8.62 -29.14 30.29
N GLY A 32 -8.02 -29.46 31.44
CA GLY A 32 -8.57 -29.26 32.77
C GLY A 32 -8.18 -27.90 33.37
N ALA A 33 -8.09 -27.88 34.70
CA ALA A 33 -7.68 -26.67 35.41
C ALA A 33 -6.24 -26.24 35.03
N ILE A 34 -6.09 -24.96 34.74
CA ILE A 34 -4.80 -24.36 34.48
C ILE A 34 -4.29 -23.63 35.72
N THR A 35 -3.09 -23.96 36.15
CA THR A 35 -2.42 -23.37 37.29
C THR A 35 -1.06 -22.83 36.88
N PHE A 36 -0.60 -21.80 37.57
CA PHE A 36 0.71 -21.18 37.38
C PHE A 36 1.48 -21.35 38.72
N ALA A 37 2.69 -21.86 38.63
CA ALA A 37 3.60 -22.11 39.74
C ALA A 37 4.94 -21.39 39.51
N GLY A 38 5.83 -21.42 40.50
CA GLY A 38 7.09 -20.70 40.48
C GLY A 38 6.89 -19.24 40.89
N HIS A 39 7.49 -18.35 40.14
CA HIS A 39 7.41 -16.89 40.35
C HIS A 39 6.83 -16.20 39.09
N PRO A 40 5.52 -16.29 38.83
CA PRO A 40 4.95 -15.82 37.59
C PRO A 40 5.20 -14.32 37.32
N GLY A 41 5.35 -13.48 38.37
CA GLY A 41 5.62 -12.05 38.23
C GLY A 41 4.51 -11.25 37.54
N MET A 42 3.36 -11.88 37.25
CA MET A 42 2.19 -11.32 36.61
C MET A 42 0.93 -11.89 37.22
N GLU A 43 -0.19 -11.19 37.06
CA GLU A 43 -1.47 -11.67 37.55
C GLU A 43 -1.98 -12.89 36.77
N ARG A 44 -2.60 -13.82 37.49
CA ARG A 44 -3.18 -15.00 36.87
C ARG A 44 -4.16 -14.67 35.74
N LYS A 45 -4.91 -13.59 35.90
CA LYS A 45 -5.86 -13.11 34.91
C LYS A 45 -5.18 -12.79 33.56
N GLU A 46 -4.07 -12.02 33.58
CA GLU A 46 -3.31 -11.66 32.38
C GLU A 46 -2.75 -12.90 31.66
N LEU A 47 -2.27 -13.89 32.41
CA LEU A 47 -1.72 -15.13 31.86
C LEU A 47 -2.82 -16.00 31.20
N ILE A 48 -4.01 -16.07 31.79
CA ILE A 48 -5.15 -16.76 31.18
C ILE A 48 -5.65 -16.06 29.93
N GLU A 49 -5.76 -14.72 29.97
CA GLU A 49 -6.13 -13.91 28.79
C GLU A 49 -5.12 -14.09 27.65
N ALA A 50 -3.83 -14.13 27.95
CA ALA A 50 -2.78 -14.35 26.95
C ALA A 50 -2.90 -15.71 26.26
N LEU A 51 -3.37 -16.74 26.97
CA LEU A 51 -3.59 -18.07 26.40
C LEU A 51 -4.81 -18.14 25.46
N ALA A 52 -5.75 -17.20 25.54
CA ALA A 52 -6.95 -17.09 24.69
C ALA A 52 -7.69 -18.43 24.52
N LEU A 53 -7.85 -19.21 25.61
CA LEU A 53 -8.38 -20.54 25.56
C LEU A 53 -9.87 -20.58 25.26
N LYS A 54 -10.28 -21.58 24.48
CA LYS A 54 -11.68 -21.93 24.27
C LYS A 54 -12.11 -22.92 25.33
N ASP A 55 -13.35 -22.81 25.75
CA ASP A 55 -13.94 -23.81 26.66
C ASP A 55 -13.81 -25.23 26.09
N ARG A 56 -13.38 -26.15 26.93
CA ARG A 56 -13.16 -27.56 26.59
C ARG A 56 -12.21 -27.82 25.43
N ALA A 57 -11.15 -26.99 25.32
CA ALA A 57 -10.13 -27.21 24.31
C ALA A 57 -9.54 -28.62 24.42
N PRO A 58 -9.22 -29.30 23.31
CA PRO A 58 -8.66 -30.66 23.36
C PRO A 58 -7.26 -30.65 23.99
N PHE A 59 -7.00 -31.60 24.85
CA PHE A 59 -5.67 -31.85 25.40
C PHE A 59 -4.88 -32.70 24.42
N THR A 60 -3.94 -32.06 23.73
CA THR A 60 -2.97 -32.71 22.84
C THR A 60 -1.56 -32.22 23.16
N PRO A 61 -0.50 -33.03 22.91
CA PRO A 61 0.88 -32.52 23.05
C PRO A 61 1.13 -31.20 22.26
N TYR A 62 0.54 -31.09 21.08
CA TYR A 62 0.62 -29.89 20.26
C TYR A 62 -0.03 -28.66 20.94
N ALA A 63 -1.24 -28.83 21.50
CA ALA A 63 -1.94 -27.74 22.19
C ALA A 63 -1.16 -27.26 23.42
N VAL A 64 -0.56 -28.19 24.16
CA VAL A 64 0.28 -27.88 25.34
C VAL A 64 1.55 -27.10 24.93
N ASP A 65 2.24 -27.55 23.89
CA ASP A 65 3.43 -26.87 23.36
C ASP A 65 3.08 -25.47 22.79
N GLU A 66 1.94 -25.33 22.13
CA GLU A 66 1.44 -24.06 21.66
C GLU A 66 1.17 -23.06 22.80
N MET A 67 0.52 -23.52 23.87
CA MET A 67 0.30 -22.73 25.08
C MET A 67 1.63 -22.28 25.73
N GLN A 68 2.61 -23.20 25.81
CA GLN A 68 3.93 -22.90 26.34
C GLN A 68 4.63 -21.81 25.50
N ARG A 69 4.58 -21.91 24.15
CA ARG A 69 5.13 -20.90 23.25
C ARG A 69 4.40 -19.58 23.39
N THR A 70 3.09 -19.60 23.51
CA THR A 70 2.26 -18.40 23.68
C THR A 70 2.62 -17.66 24.96
N LEU A 71 2.71 -18.36 26.10
CA LEU A 71 3.14 -17.77 27.36
C LEU A 71 4.56 -17.21 27.28
N ARG A 72 5.49 -17.95 26.67
CA ARG A 72 6.87 -17.47 26.48
C ARG A 72 6.90 -16.20 25.64
N SER A 73 6.12 -16.14 24.56
CA SER A 73 5.99 -14.95 23.71
C SER A 73 5.39 -13.77 24.49
N PHE A 74 4.37 -14.04 25.30
CA PHE A 74 3.74 -13.04 26.16
C PHE A 74 4.74 -12.46 27.17
N TYR A 75 5.50 -13.29 27.89
CA TYR A 75 6.53 -12.81 28.78
C TYR A 75 7.60 -11.97 28.06
N ARG A 76 8.02 -12.41 26.87
CA ARG A 76 8.96 -11.65 26.05
C ARG A 76 8.42 -10.29 25.63
N SER A 77 7.14 -10.19 25.30
CA SER A 77 6.49 -8.90 24.96
C SER A 77 6.46 -7.92 26.14
N LYS A 78 6.60 -8.42 27.38
CA LYS A 78 6.70 -7.63 28.60
C LYS A 78 8.13 -7.36 29.04
N GLY A 79 9.12 -7.72 28.20
CA GLY A 79 10.55 -7.48 28.45
C GLY A 79 11.32 -8.62 29.11
N PHE A 80 10.68 -9.72 29.40
CA PHE A 80 11.35 -10.89 30.02
C PHE A 80 12.00 -11.78 28.95
N PHE A 81 13.13 -11.36 28.44
CA PHE A 81 13.83 -12.00 27.32
C PHE A 81 14.16 -13.47 27.59
N ASN A 82 14.63 -13.80 28.81
CA ASN A 82 15.07 -15.14 29.22
C ASN A 82 13.98 -15.95 29.90
N ALA A 83 12.71 -15.57 29.79
CA ALA A 83 11.60 -16.28 30.44
C ALA A 83 11.61 -17.78 30.12
N LYS A 84 11.67 -18.58 31.18
CA LYS A 84 11.56 -20.03 31.12
C LYS A 84 10.17 -20.44 31.55
N ILE A 85 9.52 -21.24 30.73
CA ILE A 85 8.19 -21.79 31.02
C ILE A 85 8.30 -23.29 30.86
N GLU A 86 8.08 -24.02 31.96
CA GLU A 86 7.99 -25.46 31.95
C GLU A 86 6.52 -25.88 32.09
N VAL A 87 6.16 -27.00 31.50
CA VAL A 87 4.78 -27.49 31.53
C VAL A 87 4.75 -28.85 32.22
N LEU A 88 3.96 -28.92 33.28
CA LEU A 88 3.66 -30.17 33.99
C LEU A 88 2.21 -30.56 33.64
N ALA A 89 2.06 -31.63 32.88
CA ALA A 89 0.76 -32.18 32.50
C ALA A 89 0.76 -33.69 32.71
N ASP A 90 0.02 -34.12 33.69
CA ASP A 90 -0.03 -35.54 34.10
C ASP A 90 -1.42 -36.14 33.78
N ARG A 91 -1.46 -37.01 32.78
CA ARG A 91 -2.69 -37.74 32.38
C ARG A 91 -3.22 -38.70 33.44
N THR A 92 -2.37 -39.17 34.35
CA THR A 92 -2.82 -40.04 35.45
C THR A 92 -3.69 -39.30 36.45
N ARG A 93 -3.62 -37.97 36.46
CA ARG A 93 -4.45 -37.08 37.30
C ARG A 93 -5.69 -36.58 36.58
N ALA A 94 -5.99 -37.10 35.40
CA ALA A 94 -7.21 -36.71 34.68
C ALA A 94 -8.48 -37.09 35.49
N ARG A 95 -9.39 -36.12 35.61
CA ARG A 95 -10.73 -36.35 36.21
C ARG A 95 -11.77 -36.04 35.12
N ASP A 96 -12.71 -36.95 34.96
CA ASP A 96 -13.77 -36.84 33.93
C ASP A 96 -13.23 -36.52 32.52
N GLY A 97 -12.08 -37.11 32.15
CA GLY A 97 -11.42 -36.85 30.86
C GLY A 97 -10.70 -35.48 30.74
N SER A 98 -10.64 -34.70 31.83
CA SER A 98 -9.95 -33.41 31.87
C SER A 98 -8.58 -33.51 32.54
N VAL A 99 -7.52 -33.09 31.86
CA VAL A 99 -6.13 -33.15 32.32
C VAL A 99 -5.73 -31.79 32.89
N PRO A 100 -5.36 -31.70 34.19
CA PRO A 100 -4.83 -30.46 34.76
C PRO A 100 -3.47 -30.15 34.17
N VAL A 101 -3.22 -28.88 33.91
CA VAL A 101 -1.95 -28.37 33.35
C VAL A 101 -1.38 -27.29 34.27
N THR A 102 -0.15 -27.48 34.70
CA THR A 102 0.57 -26.49 35.52
C THR A 102 1.73 -25.90 34.71
N PHE A 103 1.76 -24.58 34.56
CA PHE A 103 2.88 -23.87 34.00
C PHE A 103 3.78 -23.37 35.13
N VAL A 104 5.02 -23.83 35.16
CA VAL A 104 6.04 -23.32 36.06
C VAL A 104 6.74 -22.18 35.36
N CYS A 105 6.56 -20.96 35.88
CA CYS A 105 7.02 -19.74 35.24
C CYS A 105 8.21 -19.15 36.00
N GLU A 106 9.31 -18.93 35.30
CA GLU A 106 10.50 -18.23 35.76
C GLU A 106 10.85 -17.13 34.78
N PRO A 107 10.28 -15.91 34.93
CA PRO A 107 10.45 -14.83 33.97
C PRO A 107 11.89 -14.30 33.92
N GLY A 108 12.61 -14.30 35.04
CA GLY A 108 13.90 -13.62 35.15
C GLY A 108 13.78 -12.09 35.21
N PRO A 109 14.87 -11.35 34.96
CA PRO A 109 14.84 -9.89 34.95
C PRO A 109 14.15 -9.35 33.69
N ARG A 110 13.64 -8.11 33.79
CA ARG A 110 13.21 -7.36 32.61
C ARG A 110 14.41 -6.75 31.92
N PHE A 111 14.52 -7.01 30.62
CA PHE A 111 15.63 -6.52 29.81
C PHE A 111 15.27 -5.22 29.10
N ARG A 112 16.28 -4.36 28.96
CA ARG A 112 16.27 -3.14 28.13
C ARG A 112 17.29 -3.29 27.02
N ILE A 113 17.07 -2.60 25.90
CA ILE A 113 18.04 -2.52 24.82
C ILE A 113 19.12 -1.51 25.26
N GLY A 114 20.36 -1.96 25.45
CA GLY A 114 21.48 -1.14 25.89
C GLY A 114 22.27 -0.52 24.75
N SER A 115 22.54 -1.31 23.70
CA SER A 115 23.36 -0.86 22.58
C SER A 115 22.94 -1.53 21.27
N VAL A 116 23.36 -0.94 20.16
CA VAL A 116 23.20 -1.49 18.81
C VAL A 116 24.57 -1.54 18.15
N VAL A 117 24.91 -2.66 17.52
CA VAL A 117 26.16 -2.83 16.79
C VAL A 117 25.85 -3.38 15.42
N ALA A 118 26.19 -2.63 14.37
CA ALA A 118 26.00 -3.03 12.98
C ALA A 118 27.30 -3.57 12.39
N ARG A 119 27.21 -4.69 11.66
CA ARG A 119 28.33 -5.36 10.99
C ARG A 119 27.96 -5.78 9.58
N GLY A 120 28.98 -5.92 8.71
CA GLY A 120 28.78 -6.36 7.32
C GLY A 120 28.34 -5.23 6.38
N THR A 121 28.50 -3.96 6.81
CA THR A 121 28.32 -2.82 5.91
C THR A 121 29.54 -2.64 5.01
N ASP A 122 29.26 -2.45 3.71
CA ASP A 122 30.28 -2.13 2.69
C ASP A 122 30.09 -0.69 2.19
N ARG A 123 28.90 -0.39 1.70
CA ARG A 123 28.50 0.92 1.17
C ARG A 123 27.65 1.74 2.09
N LEU A 124 26.84 1.09 2.93
CA LEU A 124 26.10 1.76 3.99
C LEU A 124 27.08 2.19 5.12
N SER A 125 26.82 3.33 5.71
CA SER A 125 27.56 3.74 6.89
C SER A 125 27.09 2.91 8.10
N PRO A 126 28.00 2.35 8.94
CA PRO A 126 27.60 1.67 10.18
C PRO A 126 26.76 2.57 11.09
N ALA A 127 27.15 3.85 11.22
CA ALA A 127 26.40 4.84 12.00
C ALA A 127 24.97 5.05 11.50
N PHE A 128 24.72 4.95 10.19
CA PHE A 128 23.37 4.99 9.64
C PHE A 128 22.52 3.84 10.19
N MET A 129 23.08 2.62 10.18
CA MET A 129 22.35 1.45 10.68
C MET A 129 22.09 1.51 12.18
N GLU A 130 23.08 1.89 12.95
CA GLU A 130 22.95 2.04 14.40
C GLU A 130 21.84 3.05 14.75
N LYS A 131 21.81 4.20 14.07
CA LYS A 131 20.78 5.23 14.22
C LYS A 131 19.36 4.73 13.92
N ARG A 132 19.18 3.81 12.96
CA ARG A 132 17.83 3.26 12.64
C ARG A 132 17.25 2.43 13.79
N PHE A 133 18.10 1.90 14.66
CA PHE A 133 17.71 1.14 15.85
C PHE A 133 17.90 1.93 17.16
N GLU A 134 18.57 3.08 17.14
CA GLU A 134 18.85 3.90 18.31
C GLU A 134 17.60 4.28 19.12
N SER A 135 16.49 4.52 18.43
CA SER A 135 15.19 4.82 19.07
C SER A 135 14.67 3.70 19.98
N LEU A 136 15.24 2.50 19.89
CA LEU A 136 14.95 1.35 20.76
C LEU A 136 15.85 1.32 22.00
N THR A 137 17.01 2.01 21.98
CA THR A 137 17.96 2.05 23.10
C THR A 137 17.32 2.67 24.34
N GLY A 138 17.56 2.07 25.49
CA GLY A 138 16.95 2.43 26.77
C GLY A 138 15.52 1.93 26.98
N LYS A 139 14.83 1.50 25.92
CA LYS A 139 13.46 0.95 26.03
C LYS A 139 13.48 -0.49 26.50
N THR A 140 12.40 -0.88 27.17
CA THR A 140 12.13 -2.29 27.49
C THR A 140 12.09 -3.11 26.20
N TYR A 141 12.75 -4.26 26.22
CA TYR A 141 12.73 -5.17 25.09
C TYR A 141 11.31 -5.62 24.76
N ASP A 142 10.91 -5.45 23.50
CA ASP A 142 9.65 -5.93 22.94
C ASP A 142 9.91 -6.50 21.55
N PRO A 143 9.70 -7.80 21.33
CA PRO A 143 9.89 -8.43 20.01
C PRO A 143 9.05 -7.82 18.92
N ALA A 144 7.83 -7.36 19.21
CA ALA A 144 6.92 -6.80 18.21
C ALA A 144 7.43 -5.45 17.67
N THR A 145 7.96 -4.62 18.57
CA THR A 145 8.59 -3.34 18.19
C THR A 145 9.85 -3.58 17.37
N LEU A 146 10.67 -4.57 17.76
CA LEU A 146 11.88 -4.94 17.01
C LEU A 146 11.53 -5.49 15.62
N GLU A 147 10.54 -6.36 15.52
CA GLU A 147 10.05 -6.91 14.24
C GLU A 147 9.49 -5.81 13.33
N THR A 148 8.78 -4.84 13.89
CA THR A 148 8.28 -3.68 13.13
C THR A 148 9.44 -2.90 12.50
N ARG A 149 10.47 -2.59 13.30
CA ARG A 149 11.66 -1.89 12.80
C ARG A 149 12.41 -2.71 11.76
N TYR A 150 12.56 -4.02 11.98
CA TYR A 150 13.15 -4.93 11.02
C TYR A 150 12.40 -4.90 9.67
N ARG A 151 11.06 -4.99 9.68
CA ARG A 151 10.24 -4.94 8.45
C ARG A 151 10.35 -3.61 7.73
N GLU A 152 10.42 -2.50 8.46
CA GLU A 152 10.66 -1.18 7.87
C GLU A 152 11.99 -1.15 7.11
N MET A 153 13.04 -1.69 7.71
CA MET A 153 14.37 -1.74 7.09
C MET A 153 14.38 -2.64 5.85
N ILE A 154 13.77 -3.83 5.90
CA ILE A 154 13.67 -4.73 4.74
C ILE A 154 12.92 -4.06 3.57
N LYS A 155 11.87 -3.31 3.84
CA LYS A 155 11.10 -2.59 2.81
C LYS A 155 11.91 -1.54 2.04
N THR A 156 13.04 -1.10 2.57
CA THR A 156 13.93 -0.16 1.86
C THR A 156 14.59 -0.77 0.62
N GLY A 157 14.67 -2.11 0.56
CA GLY A 157 15.39 -2.82 -0.50
C GLY A 157 16.91 -2.65 -0.47
N LEU A 158 17.47 -2.14 0.63
CA LEU A 158 18.91 -1.95 0.81
C LEU A 158 19.65 -3.25 1.15
N PHE A 159 18.92 -4.26 1.62
CA PHE A 159 19.48 -5.48 2.16
C PHE A 159 19.09 -6.70 1.32
N LYS A 160 20.07 -7.55 1.04
CA LYS A 160 19.86 -8.91 0.60
C LYS A 160 19.52 -9.79 1.80
N THR A 161 20.26 -9.58 2.90
CA THR A 161 20.05 -10.27 4.18
C THR A 161 20.20 -9.26 5.32
N LEU A 162 19.30 -9.30 6.26
CA LEU A 162 19.35 -8.53 7.50
C LEU A 162 18.99 -9.45 8.66
N HIS A 163 19.89 -9.64 9.59
CA HIS A 163 19.67 -10.36 10.82
C HIS A 163 19.80 -9.44 12.00
N VAL A 164 18.77 -9.36 12.83
CA VAL A 164 18.79 -8.56 14.06
C VAL A 164 18.61 -9.51 15.23
N ARG A 165 19.66 -9.70 16.01
CA ARG A 165 19.69 -10.64 17.13
C ARG A 165 19.88 -9.89 18.43
N PRO A 166 18.91 -9.95 19.36
CA PRO A 166 19.15 -9.50 20.71
C PRO A 166 20.07 -10.50 21.43
N VAL A 167 21.16 -10.02 22.00
CA VAL A 167 22.16 -10.79 22.74
C VAL A 167 22.31 -10.18 24.12
N GLN A 168 22.29 -10.98 25.17
CA GLN A 168 22.48 -10.50 26.52
C GLN A 168 23.90 -9.89 26.67
N ASP A 169 23.95 -8.67 27.15
CA ASP A 169 25.19 -7.87 27.31
C ASP A 169 25.35 -7.33 28.76
N GLY A 170 24.56 -7.82 29.68
CA GLY A 170 24.54 -7.46 31.08
C GLY A 170 23.45 -8.20 31.85
N PRO A 171 23.29 -7.90 33.15
CA PRO A 171 22.31 -8.59 33.98
C PRO A 171 20.82 -8.33 33.51
N ASP A 172 20.57 -7.14 32.97
CA ASP A 172 19.25 -6.67 32.52
C ASP A 172 19.29 -5.91 31.18
N THR A 173 20.40 -6.01 30.44
CA THR A 173 20.62 -5.31 29.18
C THR A 173 20.85 -6.26 28.01
N LEU A 174 20.33 -5.87 26.84
CA LEU A 174 20.54 -6.55 25.56
C LEU A 174 21.29 -5.64 24.61
N LYS A 175 22.26 -6.20 23.91
CA LYS A 175 22.86 -5.64 22.73
C LYS A 175 22.10 -6.17 21.49
N LEU A 176 21.72 -5.28 20.59
CA LEU A 176 21.23 -5.68 19.27
C LEU A 176 22.42 -5.89 18.33
N ASP A 177 22.69 -7.11 17.96
CA ASP A 177 23.68 -7.48 16.96
C ASP A 177 23.00 -7.50 15.59
N VAL A 178 23.36 -6.52 14.74
CA VAL A 178 22.76 -6.31 13.42
C VAL A 178 23.74 -6.76 12.35
N GLU A 179 23.51 -7.92 11.76
CA GLU A 179 24.33 -8.50 10.70
C GLU A 179 23.68 -8.23 9.33
N ILE A 180 24.47 -7.69 8.40
CA ILE A 180 23.98 -7.12 7.16
C ILE A 180 24.70 -7.74 5.96
N GLU A 181 23.94 -8.11 4.93
CA GLU A 181 24.43 -8.30 3.57
C GLU A 181 23.70 -7.29 2.68
N GLU A 182 24.44 -6.34 2.10
CA GLU A 182 23.84 -5.29 1.27
C GLU A 182 23.34 -5.82 -0.07
N ALA A 183 22.18 -5.31 -0.52
CA ALA A 183 21.70 -5.53 -1.87
C ALA A 183 22.43 -4.61 -2.86
N LYS A 184 22.34 -4.92 -4.15
CA LYS A 184 22.82 -4.01 -5.20
C LYS A 184 21.99 -2.72 -5.15
N ALA A 185 22.62 -1.59 -4.92
CA ALA A 185 21.96 -0.31 -4.81
C ALA A 185 21.52 0.27 -6.15
N LYS A 186 22.32 0.04 -7.20
CA LYS A 186 22.04 0.55 -8.55
C LYS A 186 21.04 -0.34 -9.27
N GLU A 187 20.08 0.30 -9.93
CA GLU A 187 19.05 -0.38 -10.71
C GLU A 187 18.82 0.32 -12.05
N ILE A 188 18.44 -0.47 -13.03
CA ILE A 188 17.92 -0.02 -14.30
C ILE A 188 16.62 -0.76 -14.56
N GLY A 189 15.58 -0.02 -14.94
CA GLY A 189 14.25 -0.55 -15.29
C GLY A 189 13.83 -0.05 -16.66
N PHE A 190 13.08 -0.87 -17.36
CA PHE A 190 12.45 -0.52 -18.63
C PHE A 190 10.94 -0.64 -18.46
N GLU A 191 10.21 0.30 -19.02
CA GLU A 191 8.76 0.34 -19.02
C GLU A 191 8.27 0.31 -20.46
N LEU A 192 7.31 -0.57 -20.76
CA LEU A 192 6.59 -0.59 -22.02
C LEU A 192 5.12 -0.64 -21.70
N GLY A 193 4.32 0.16 -22.38
CA GLY A 193 2.91 0.24 -22.14
C GLY A 193 2.12 0.63 -23.38
N TYR A 194 0.83 0.40 -23.31
CA TYR A 194 -0.15 0.91 -24.26
C TYR A 194 -1.42 1.32 -23.53
N GLY A 195 -1.94 2.47 -23.84
CA GLY A 195 -3.24 2.95 -23.38
C GLY A 195 -4.00 3.61 -24.52
N THR A 196 -5.33 3.54 -24.48
CA THR A 196 -6.19 4.11 -25.55
C THR A 196 -5.96 5.61 -25.73
N TYR A 197 -5.58 6.31 -24.66
CA TYR A 197 -5.32 7.74 -24.68
C TYR A 197 -3.86 8.08 -24.97
N ASP A 198 -2.93 7.49 -24.25
CA ASP A 198 -1.49 7.79 -24.37
C ASP A 198 -0.81 7.10 -25.56
N GLY A 199 -1.51 6.10 -26.16
CA GLY A 199 -0.94 5.28 -27.22
C GLY A 199 0.17 4.37 -26.69
N VAL A 200 1.16 4.06 -27.54
CA VAL A 200 2.35 3.32 -27.14
C VAL A 200 3.21 4.21 -26.25
N SER A 201 3.67 3.65 -25.15
CA SER A 201 4.64 4.30 -24.26
C SER A 201 5.84 3.42 -23.98
N ALA A 202 7.00 4.05 -23.85
CA ALA A 202 8.25 3.41 -23.48
C ALA A 202 8.99 4.29 -22.48
N GLY A 203 9.66 3.68 -21.52
CA GLY A 203 10.41 4.40 -20.50
C GLY A 203 11.66 3.67 -20.06
N VAL A 204 12.60 4.42 -19.53
CA VAL A 204 13.78 3.93 -18.86
C VAL A 204 13.91 4.64 -17.50
N ARG A 205 14.23 3.85 -16.48
CA ARG A 205 14.55 4.36 -15.15
C ARG A 205 15.93 3.89 -14.74
N VAL A 206 16.76 4.79 -14.27
CA VAL A 206 18.04 4.49 -13.66
C VAL A 206 18.02 5.03 -12.23
N GLY A 207 18.43 4.22 -11.27
CA GLY A 207 18.37 4.60 -9.85
C GLY A 207 19.56 4.11 -9.04
N ASP A 208 19.77 4.78 -7.92
CA ASP A 208 20.63 4.35 -6.83
C ASP A 208 19.84 4.46 -5.53
N ARG A 209 19.57 3.31 -4.89
CA ARG A 209 18.83 3.24 -3.62
C ARG A 209 19.63 3.70 -2.41
N ASN A 210 20.95 3.82 -2.58
CA ASN A 210 21.87 4.20 -1.51
C ASN A 210 22.74 5.41 -1.90
N PHE A 211 22.14 6.39 -2.58
CA PHE A 211 22.81 7.62 -2.93
C PHE A 211 23.31 8.31 -1.66
N LEU A 212 24.57 8.78 -1.69
CA LEU A 212 25.28 9.33 -0.53
C LEU A 212 25.47 8.35 0.65
N ARG A 213 25.36 7.02 0.44
CA ARG A 213 25.66 5.97 1.42
C ARG A 213 24.76 5.94 2.69
N ASN A 214 23.63 6.63 2.66
CA ASN A 214 22.70 6.76 3.79
C ASN A 214 21.28 6.28 3.46
N GLY A 215 21.16 5.30 2.55
CA GLY A 215 19.86 4.72 2.20
C GLY A 215 18.88 5.72 1.57
N ARG A 216 19.38 6.73 0.86
CA ARG A 216 18.61 7.78 0.21
C ARG A 216 18.47 7.48 -1.27
N PRO A 217 17.29 7.06 -1.76
CA PRO A 217 17.08 6.80 -3.18
C PRO A 217 17.17 8.07 -4.03
N LEU A 218 17.91 7.96 -5.14
CA LEU A 218 17.91 8.92 -6.25
C LEU A 218 17.58 8.17 -7.53
N SER A 219 16.60 8.62 -8.31
CA SER A 219 16.26 8.00 -9.59
C SER A 219 15.98 9.02 -10.67
N LEU A 220 16.45 8.74 -11.88
CA LEU A 220 16.12 9.44 -13.11
C LEU A 220 15.20 8.54 -13.93
N SER A 221 14.04 9.06 -14.33
CA SER A 221 13.09 8.39 -15.21
C SER A 221 12.88 9.23 -16.46
N LEU A 222 12.94 8.59 -17.62
CA LEU A 222 12.62 9.20 -18.91
C LEU A 222 11.51 8.34 -19.54
N GLN A 223 10.42 8.98 -19.93
CA GLN A 223 9.27 8.31 -20.52
C GLN A 223 8.86 9.05 -21.80
N TYR A 224 8.59 8.28 -22.83
CA TYR A 224 8.00 8.73 -24.09
C TYR A 224 6.65 8.07 -24.29
N SER A 225 5.68 8.81 -24.82
CA SER A 225 4.41 8.29 -25.29
C SER A 225 4.04 8.97 -26.63
N GLN A 226 2.98 8.50 -27.30
CA GLN A 226 2.48 9.20 -28.49
C GLN A 226 1.97 10.62 -28.18
N ARG A 227 1.77 10.96 -26.90
CA ARG A 227 1.36 12.27 -26.41
C ARG A 227 2.49 13.17 -25.98
N GLY A 228 3.74 12.70 -26.00
CA GLY A 228 4.89 13.51 -25.66
C GLY A 228 5.93 12.80 -24.80
N PHE A 229 6.75 13.61 -24.17
CA PHE A 229 7.92 13.18 -23.40
C PHE A 229 7.83 13.71 -21.96
N ARG A 230 8.36 12.91 -21.00
CA ARG A 230 8.49 13.30 -19.59
C ARG A 230 9.83 12.84 -19.05
N GLY A 231 10.55 13.75 -18.41
CA GLY A 231 11.73 13.49 -17.60
C GLY A 231 11.46 13.80 -16.13
N GLU A 232 11.95 12.98 -15.24
CA GLU A 232 11.78 13.18 -13.79
C GLU A 232 13.02 12.72 -13.04
N LEU A 233 13.58 13.60 -12.20
CA LEU A 233 14.61 13.28 -11.22
C LEU A 233 13.96 13.30 -9.83
N LEU A 234 13.96 12.17 -9.14
CA LEU A 234 13.37 12.01 -7.82
C LEU A 234 14.45 11.66 -6.80
N TYR A 235 14.58 12.48 -5.78
CA TYR A 235 15.35 12.22 -4.58
C TYR A 235 14.41 11.98 -3.40
N VAL A 236 14.73 10.96 -2.58
CA VAL A 236 13.98 10.65 -1.37
C VAL A 236 14.93 10.56 -0.20
N ASP A 237 14.62 11.26 0.88
CA ASP A 237 15.25 11.04 2.18
C ASP A 237 14.18 10.48 3.14
N PRO A 238 14.18 9.17 3.40
CA PRO A 238 13.16 8.54 4.24
C PRO A 238 13.22 8.96 5.71
N TRP A 239 14.30 9.61 6.13
CA TRP A 239 14.57 9.98 7.52
C TRP A 239 15.29 11.33 7.62
N ILE A 240 14.70 12.36 7.02
CA ILE A 240 15.32 13.70 7.04
C ILE A 240 15.60 14.13 8.48
N PHE A 241 16.80 14.63 8.74
CA PHE A 241 17.29 14.99 10.07
C PHE A 241 17.18 13.84 11.09
N ASP A 242 17.38 12.59 10.65
CA ASP A 242 17.24 11.36 11.45
C ASP A 242 15.87 11.20 12.14
N SER A 243 14.85 11.85 11.62
CA SER A 243 13.49 11.83 12.13
C SER A 243 12.64 10.76 11.41
N GLU A 244 11.37 10.64 11.78
CA GLU A 244 10.38 9.80 11.08
C GLU A 244 9.72 10.52 9.89
N TRP A 245 10.22 11.72 9.54
CA TRP A 245 9.75 12.47 8.39
C TRP A 245 10.50 12.07 7.13
N MET A 246 9.76 11.94 6.04
CA MET A 246 10.28 11.63 4.71
C MET A 246 10.23 12.89 3.84
N LEU A 247 11.38 13.28 3.29
CA LEU A 247 11.47 14.31 2.26
C LEU A 247 11.43 13.65 0.87
N ARG A 248 10.62 14.19 -0.01
CA ARG A 248 10.65 13.90 -1.45
C ARG A 248 10.93 15.19 -2.22
N ALA A 249 12.00 15.22 -2.98
CA ALA A 249 12.33 16.32 -3.89
C ALA A 249 12.28 15.79 -5.32
N LYS A 250 11.46 16.43 -6.16
CA LYS A 250 11.23 16.02 -7.52
C LYS A 250 11.41 17.20 -8.46
N ILE A 251 12.33 17.05 -9.44
CA ILE A 251 12.48 17.95 -10.58
C ILE A 251 11.91 17.24 -11.79
N TYR A 252 11.13 17.91 -12.60
CA TYR A 252 10.52 17.32 -13.78
C TYR A 252 10.39 18.32 -14.93
N SER A 253 10.40 17.78 -16.14
CA SER A 253 10.07 18.47 -17.38
C SER A 253 9.18 17.57 -18.22
N ALA A 254 8.11 18.12 -18.80
CA ALA A 254 7.18 17.36 -19.62
C ALA A 254 6.71 18.21 -20.81
N LEU A 255 6.74 17.61 -22.00
CA LEU A 255 6.01 18.07 -23.17
C LEU A 255 4.83 17.13 -23.39
N ARG A 256 3.62 17.67 -23.49
CA ARG A 256 2.42 16.86 -23.62
C ARG A 256 1.40 17.46 -24.59
N ASP A 257 0.98 16.63 -25.55
CA ASP A 257 -0.10 16.95 -26.48
C ASP A 257 -1.44 16.50 -25.90
N GLU A 258 -2.26 17.46 -25.48
CA GLU A 258 -3.60 17.22 -24.97
C GLU A 258 -4.65 17.39 -26.08
N ILE A 259 -5.92 17.09 -25.78
CA ILE A 259 -7.00 17.32 -26.73
C ILE A 259 -7.28 18.83 -26.79
N GLY A 260 -6.80 19.46 -27.86
CA GLY A 260 -7.05 20.89 -28.10
C GLY A 260 -5.88 21.83 -27.82
N TYR A 261 -4.78 21.37 -27.23
CA TYR A 261 -3.59 22.15 -27.00
C TYR A 261 -2.38 21.26 -26.72
N SER A 262 -1.18 21.84 -26.80
CA SER A 262 0.05 21.23 -26.30
C SER A 262 0.56 22.04 -25.12
N LYS A 263 1.20 21.40 -24.15
CA LYS A 263 1.82 22.10 -23.03
C LYS A 263 3.25 21.62 -22.76
N THR A 264 4.09 22.57 -22.39
CA THR A 264 5.41 22.32 -21.82
C THR A 264 5.39 22.76 -20.36
N THR A 265 5.84 21.90 -19.47
CA THR A 265 5.85 22.14 -18.03
C THR A 265 7.20 21.78 -17.46
N GLU A 266 7.79 22.66 -16.67
CA GLU A 266 9.04 22.41 -15.94
C GLU A 266 8.85 22.80 -14.48
N GLY A 267 9.25 21.92 -13.55
CA GLY A 267 8.93 22.19 -12.16
C GLY A 267 9.80 21.48 -11.14
N LEU A 268 9.67 22.00 -9.93
CA LEU A 268 10.20 21.41 -8.69
C LEU A 268 9.06 21.19 -7.71
N ARG A 269 9.00 20.02 -7.11
CA ARG A 269 8.10 19.71 -5.98
C ARG A 269 8.90 19.21 -4.80
N LEU A 270 8.70 19.83 -3.65
CA LEU A 270 9.22 19.39 -2.36
C LEU A 270 8.06 18.94 -1.49
N GLY A 271 8.13 17.74 -0.97
CA GLY A 271 7.10 17.18 -0.10
C GLY A 271 7.72 16.61 1.17
N LEU A 272 7.10 16.89 2.31
CA LEU A 272 7.46 16.38 3.61
C LEU A 272 6.27 15.58 4.15
N SER A 273 6.44 14.29 4.42
CA SER A 273 5.39 13.42 4.93
C SER A 273 5.86 12.53 6.07
N ARG A 274 4.91 12.08 6.89
CA ARG A 274 5.17 11.16 7.99
C ARG A 274 4.02 10.15 8.09
N LYS A 275 4.35 8.90 8.43
CA LYS A 275 3.38 7.90 8.86
C LYS A 275 3.14 8.04 10.36
N PHE A 276 1.95 8.48 10.74
CA PHE A 276 1.53 8.62 12.15
C PHE A 276 1.04 7.29 12.71
N THR A 277 0.48 6.43 11.85
CA THR A 277 0.13 5.04 12.14
C THR A 277 0.47 4.16 10.94
N PRO A 278 0.42 2.83 11.06
CA PRO A 278 0.60 1.93 9.90
C PRO A 278 -0.36 2.21 8.74
N HIS A 279 -1.50 2.86 9.02
CA HIS A 279 -2.57 3.12 8.06
C HIS A 279 -2.76 4.60 7.72
N TRP A 280 -2.09 5.53 8.39
CA TRP A 280 -2.25 6.96 8.18
C TRP A 280 -0.92 7.64 7.91
N GLU A 281 -0.81 8.22 6.73
CA GLU A 281 0.28 9.12 6.31
C GLU A 281 -0.29 10.51 6.04
N ALA A 282 0.37 11.55 6.54
CA ALA A 282 0.03 12.93 6.22
C ALA A 282 1.30 13.75 5.98
N GLY A 283 1.15 14.84 5.24
CA GLY A 283 2.28 15.70 4.90
C GLY A 283 1.86 17.01 4.24
N ALA A 284 2.87 17.83 4.00
CA ALA A 284 2.75 19.08 3.28
C ALA A 284 3.69 19.07 2.07
N TYR A 285 3.39 19.91 1.10
CA TYR A 285 4.24 20.09 -0.07
C TYR A 285 4.21 21.51 -0.59
N VAL A 286 5.25 21.86 -1.33
CA VAL A 286 5.32 23.06 -2.14
C VAL A 286 5.70 22.69 -3.57
N VAL A 287 5.20 23.46 -4.53
CA VAL A 287 5.46 23.31 -5.97
C VAL A 287 5.87 24.67 -6.53
N GLY A 288 6.89 24.67 -7.37
CA GLY A 288 7.20 25.77 -8.27
C GLY A 288 7.27 25.21 -9.69
N GLU A 289 6.50 25.76 -10.61
CA GLU A 289 6.35 25.24 -11.96
C GLU A 289 6.20 26.37 -12.97
N THR A 290 6.84 26.24 -14.12
CA THR A 290 6.58 27.08 -15.30
C THR A 290 5.79 26.26 -16.30
N THR A 291 4.77 26.87 -16.90
CA THR A 291 3.94 26.22 -17.93
C THR A 291 3.77 27.15 -19.12
N ASP A 292 3.97 26.59 -20.32
CA ASP A 292 3.67 27.23 -21.60
C ASP A 292 2.70 26.35 -22.39
N ILE A 293 1.55 26.93 -22.76
CA ILE A 293 0.50 26.28 -23.56
C ILE A 293 0.61 26.80 -24.98
N SER A 294 0.67 25.90 -25.93
CA SER A 294 0.85 26.18 -27.36
C SER A 294 -0.09 25.35 -28.24
N ALA A 295 0.00 25.46 -29.54
CA ALA A 295 -0.75 24.71 -30.54
C ALA A 295 -2.28 24.67 -30.25
N LEU A 296 -2.83 25.82 -29.85
CA LEU A 296 -4.24 25.95 -29.46
C LEU A 296 -5.17 25.69 -30.64
N LYS A 297 -6.09 24.72 -30.43
CA LYS A 297 -7.24 24.45 -31.33
C LYS A 297 -8.56 24.96 -30.72
N ILE A 298 -8.50 25.42 -29.46
CA ILE A 298 -9.56 26.03 -28.67
C ILE A 298 -9.44 27.57 -28.80
N ASP A 299 -10.55 28.29 -28.70
CA ASP A 299 -10.53 29.77 -28.66
C ASP A 299 -9.70 30.23 -27.44
N SER A 300 -8.72 31.10 -27.67
CA SER A 300 -7.82 31.59 -26.63
C SER A 300 -8.53 32.26 -25.44
N ARG A 301 -9.73 32.80 -25.64
CA ARG A 301 -10.56 33.41 -24.60
C ARG A 301 -11.13 32.39 -23.60
N LEU A 302 -11.11 31.09 -23.94
CA LEU A 302 -11.67 30.00 -23.12
C LEU A 302 -10.60 29.21 -22.34
N VAL A 303 -9.33 29.48 -22.61
CA VAL A 303 -8.24 28.66 -22.03
C VAL A 303 -7.60 29.29 -20.79
N GLY A 304 -7.87 30.57 -20.51
CA GLY A 304 -7.20 31.33 -19.45
C GLY A 304 -5.73 31.63 -19.80
N PRO A 305 -4.87 31.90 -18.82
CA PRO A 305 -3.44 32.12 -19.03
C PRO A 305 -2.77 30.94 -19.74
N THR A 306 -1.93 31.26 -20.74
CA THR A 306 -1.23 30.25 -21.56
C THR A 306 0.27 30.19 -21.27
N SER A 307 0.83 31.15 -20.56
CA SER A 307 2.20 31.15 -20.06
C SER A 307 2.18 31.76 -18.67
N TYR A 308 2.67 31.00 -17.66
CA TYR A 308 2.62 31.43 -16.26
C TYR A 308 3.62 30.65 -15.40
N VAL A 309 3.92 31.23 -14.25
CA VAL A 309 4.62 30.56 -13.15
C VAL A 309 3.61 30.18 -12.07
N LEU A 310 3.46 28.89 -11.83
CA LEU A 310 2.65 28.35 -10.72
C LEU A 310 3.52 28.19 -9.48
N THR A 311 3.06 28.73 -8.36
CA THR A 311 3.56 28.36 -7.03
C THR A 311 2.40 27.83 -6.19
N ALA A 312 2.57 26.66 -5.60
CA ALA A 312 1.53 26.04 -4.78
C ALA A 312 2.08 25.58 -3.44
N ALA A 313 1.24 25.66 -2.40
CA ALA A 313 1.50 25.06 -1.10
C ALA A 313 0.28 24.28 -0.65
N GLY A 314 0.47 23.04 -0.24
CA GLY A 314 -0.64 22.15 0.06
C GLY A 314 -0.35 21.13 1.15
N LEU A 315 -1.45 20.56 1.63
CA LEU A 315 -1.50 19.44 2.56
C LEU A 315 -2.04 18.21 1.86
N MET A 316 -1.58 17.04 2.28
CA MET A 316 -2.08 15.76 1.80
C MET A 316 -2.17 14.76 2.93
N GLN A 317 -3.13 13.84 2.83
CA GLN A 317 -3.22 12.71 3.73
C GLN A 317 -3.77 11.47 3.02
N THR A 318 -3.34 10.33 3.51
CA THR A 318 -3.76 9.01 3.03
C THR A 318 -4.08 8.12 4.21
N PHE A 319 -5.29 7.56 4.21
CA PHE A 319 -5.68 6.46 5.10
C PHE A 319 -5.77 5.20 4.24
N ASP A 320 -4.94 4.20 4.50
CA ASP A 320 -4.89 2.95 3.72
C ASP A 320 -5.10 1.74 4.63
N TYR A 321 -6.28 1.15 4.55
CA TYR A 321 -6.71 -0.04 5.27
C TYR A 321 -6.89 -1.24 4.33
N ARG A 322 -6.30 -1.20 3.13
CA ARG A 322 -6.32 -2.34 2.21
C ARG A 322 -5.40 -3.45 2.74
N ASN A 323 -5.79 -4.69 2.51
CA ASN A 323 -4.95 -5.84 2.85
C ASN A 323 -3.71 -5.96 1.93
N ASP A 324 -3.78 -5.47 0.71
CA ASP A 324 -2.70 -5.42 -0.27
C ASP A 324 -2.85 -4.14 -1.12
N VAL A 325 -1.75 -3.43 -1.35
CA VAL A 325 -1.75 -2.17 -2.11
C VAL A 325 -1.87 -2.43 -3.61
N SER A 326 -1.23 -3.51 -4.10
CA SER A 326 -1.14 -3.83 -5.52
C SER A 326 -2.31 -4.69 -6.03
N ASN A 327 -2.91 -5.52 -5.14
CA ASN A 327 -4.02 -6.41 -5.49
C ASN A 327 -5.01 -6.50 -4.32
N PRO A 328 -5.75 -5.43 -4.05
CA PRO A 328 -6.63 -5.36 -2.90
C PRO A 328 -7.83 -6.29 -3.05
N THR A 329 -8.07 -7.14 -2.04
CA THR A 329 -9.26 -8.00 -1.96
C THR A 329 -10.18 -7.62 -0.80
N ARG A 330 -9.72 -6.76 0.10
CA ARG A 330 -10.47 -6.26 1.25
C ARG A 330 -9.91 -4.94 1.75
N GLY A 331 -10.78 -4.09 2.26
CA GLY A 331 -10.43 -2.83 2.91
C GLY A 331 -10.73 -1.63 2.04
N TRP A 332 -10.15 -0.49 2.39
CA TRP A 332 -10.41 0.78 1.73
C TRP A 332 -9.19 1.69 1.80
N VAL A 333 -9.14 2.65 0.90
CA VAL A 333 -8.17 3.75 0.91
C VAL A 333 -8.91 5.07 0.71
N LEU A 334 -8.52 6.09 1.48
CA LEU A 334 -8.97 7.47 1.34
C LEU A 334 -7.74 8.36 1.16
N MET A 335 -7.74 9.13 0.09
CA MET A 335 -6.71 10.13 -0.20
C MET A 335 -7.37 11.50 -0.29
N THR A 336 -6.83 12.48 0.39
CA THR A 336 -7.28 13.87 0.29
C THR A 336 -6.09 14.79 0.11
N SER A 337 -6.30 15.87 -0.64
CA SER A 337 -5.35 16.99 -0.72
C SER A 337 -6.09 18.31 -0.76
N ALA A 338 -5.44 19.33 -0.25
CA ALA A 338 -5.88 20.71 -0.38
C ALA A 338 -4.66 21.60 -0.56
N ASP A 339 -4.70 22.49 -1.52
CA ASP A 339 -3.62 23.41 -1.84
C ASP A 339 -4.14 24.81 -2.18
N LEU A 340 -3.26 25.78 -2.01
CA LEU A 340 -3.42 27.15 -2.44
C LEU A 340 -2.43 27.38 -3.58
N ASP A 341 -2.95 27.83 -4.69
CA ASP A 341 -2.24 28.04 -5.94
C ASP A 341 -2.13 29.54 -6.27
N ALA A 342 -0.93 29.99 -6.55
CA ALA A 342 -0.66 31.35 -7.02
C ALA A 342 -0.09 31.31 -8.44
N LEU A 343 -0.57 32.20 -9.28
CA LEU A 343 -0.07 32.41 -10.64
C LEU A 343 0.70 33.72 -10.70
N ASP A 344 1.91 33.68 -11.20
CA ASP A 344 2.82 34.83 -11.29
C ASP A 344 2.94 35.62 -9.98
N GLY A 345 2.99 34.89 -8.86
CA GLY A 345 3.10 35.43 -7.51
C GLY A 345 1.80 35.98 -6.90
N ARG A 346 0.66 35.88 -7.60
CA ARG A 346 -0.66 36.30 -7.08
C ARG A 346 -1.50 35.06 -6.74
N LEU A 347 -2.06 35.01 -5.53
CA LEU A 347 -2.97 33.95 -5.14
C LEU A 347 -4.16 33.91 -6.09
N ALA A 348 -4.36 32.79 -6.76
CA ALA A 348 -5.31 32.65 -7.85
C ALA A 348 -6.49 31.75 -7.47
N PHE A 349 -6.27 30.62 -6.81
CA PHE A 349 -7.35 29.71 -6.44
C PHE A 349 -6.93 28.77 -5.30
N ALA A 350 -7.93 28.19 -4.65
CA ALA A 350 -7.79 27.05 -3.76
C ALA A 350 -8.25 25.80 -4.50
N ARG A 351 -7.56 24.68 -4.29
CA ARG A 351 -7.93 23.38 -4.85
C ARG A 351 -8.06 22.35 -3.76
N ALA A 352 -9.09 21.51 -3.83
CA ALA A 352 -9.27 20.36 -2.96
C ALA A 352 -9.62 19.13 -3.78
N THR A 353 -9.08 17.97 -3.38
CA THR A 353 -9.41 16.68 -4.00
C THR A 353 -9.67 15.62 -2.94
N VAL A 354 -10.58 14.71 -3.24
CA VAL A 354 -10.83 13.50 -2.46
C VAL A 354 -10.96 12.31 -3.39
N ARG A 355 -10.34 11.20 -3.02
CA ARG A 355 -10.44 9.90 -3.68
C ARG A 355 -10.64 8.84 -2.63
N TYR A 356 -11.71 8.06 -2.77
CA TYR A 356 -12.03 6.92 -1.94
C TYR A 356 -12.17 5.67 -2.80
N SER A 357 -11.62 4.54 -2.34
CA SER A 357 -11.81 3.24 -2.98
C SER A 357 -12.00 2.19 -1.90
N TRP A 358 -12.98 1.31 -2.11
CA TRP A 358 -13.31 0.22 -1.20
C TRP A 358 -13.40 -1.10 -1.96
N TYR A 359 -12.93 -2.18 -1.33
CA TYR A 359 -12.81 -3.50 -1.95
C TYR A 359 -13.33 -4.59 -1.02
N ARG A 360 -14.07 -5.53 -1.57
CA ARG A 360 -14.56 -6.70 -0.87
C ARG A 360 -14.63 -7.92 -1.78
N ALA A 361 -13.88 -8.97 -1.43
CA ALA A 361 -13.97 -10.25 -2.11
C ALA A 361 -15.17 -11.07 -1.62
N PHE A 362 -15.83 -11.74 -2.55
CA PHE A 362 -16.92 -12.69 -2.35
C PHE A 362 -16.56 -14.00 -3.07
N GLY A 363 -15.98 -14.95 -2.34
CA GLY A 363 -15.38 -16.13 -2.93
C GLY A 363 -14.21 -15.76 -3.86
N LYS A 364 -14.34 -16.02 -5.15
CA LYS A 364 -13.35 -15.68 -6.16
C LYS A 364 -13.65 -14.38 -6.91
N SER A 365 -14.77 -13.73 -6.61
CA SER A 365 -15.17 -12.46 -7.22
C SER A 365 -14.82 -11.29 -6.31
N LEU A 366 -14.66 -10.11 -6.88
CA LEU A 366 -14.31 -8.87 -6.19
C LEU A 366 -15.32 -7.78 -6.50
N LEU A 367 -15.88 -7.16 -5.47
CA LEU A 367 -16.62 -5.90 -5.59
C LEU A 367 -15.69 -4.76 -5.23
N GLY A 368 -15.55 -3.80 -6.15
CA GLY A 368 -14.86 -2.53 -5.95
C GLY A 368 -15.84 -1.37 -6.05
N LEU A 369 -15.72 -0.41 -5.14
CA LEU A 369 -16.46 0.85 -5.17
C LEU A 369 -15.46 2.01 -5.15
N GLY A 370 -15.66 3.00 -6.00
CA GLY A 370 -14.83 4.21 -6.07
C GLY A 370 -15.68 5.48 -5.97
N ALA A 371 -15.15 6.49 -5.30
CA ALA A 371 -15.72 7.83 -5.29
C ALA A 371 -14.59 8.86 -5.40
N ARG A 372 -14.77 9.86 -6.23
CA ARG A 372 -13.82 10.97 -6.41
C ARG A 372 -14.57 12.28 -6.52
N ALA A 373 -13.98 13.32 -5.97
CA ALA A 373 -14.41 14.69 -6.21
C ALA A 373 -13.21 15.62 -6.21
N GLY A 374 -13.33 16.70 -6.94
CA GLY A 374 -12.36 17.77 -6.93
C GLY A 374 -13.06 19.11 -7.08
N TRP A 375 -12.49 20.10 -6.44
CA TRP A 375 -13.02 21.43 -6.37
C TRP A 375 -11.89 22.45 -6.51
N ILE A 376 -12.01 23.38 -7.46
CA ILE A 376 -11.18 24.57 -7.63
C ILE A 376 -12.06 25.77 -7.34
N ILE A 377 -11.61 26.62 -6.44
CA ILE A 377 -12.32 27.83 -6.02
C ILE A 377 -11.44 29.01 -6.45
N PRO A 378 -11.77 29.69 -7.56
CA PRO A 378 -11.08 30.92 -7.96
C PRO A 378 -11.15 31.99 -6.86
N ILE A 379 -10.11 32.79 -6.73
CA ILE A 379 -10.01 33.88 -5.76
C ILE A 379 -9.99 35.21 -6.54
N GLY A 380 -10.97 36.06 -6.26
CA GLY A 380 -11.19 37.29 -7.05
C GLY A 380 -11.60 36.99 -8.48
N ASP A 381 -11.00 37.69 -9.44
CA ASP A 381 -11.26 37.54 -10.86
C ASP A 381 -10.24 36.62 -11.57
N ALA A 382 -9.59 35.73 -10.84
CA ALA A 382 -8.57 34.85 -11.39
C ALA A 382 -9.18 33.81 -12.33
N GLU A 383 -8.66 33.73 -13.53
CA GLU A 383 -9.01 32.69 -14.50
C GLU A 383 -8.10 31.46 -14.29
N VAL A 384 -8.71 30.28 -14.16
CA VAL A 384 -7.97 29.02 -14.02
C VAL A 384 -7.46 28.58 -15.40
N PRO A 385 -6.14 28.42 -15.61
CA PRO A 385 -5.58 27.90 -16.84
C PRO A 385 -6.19 26.53 -17.19
N ILE A 386 -6.41 26.28 -18.49
CA ILE A 386 -7.10 25.08 -18.96
C ILE A 386 -6.45 23.79 -18.49
N ASP A 387 -5.14 23.75 -18.42
CA ASP A 387 -4.35 22.58 -18.02
C ASP A 387 -4.38 22.27 -16.52
N LEU A 388 -4.83 23.23 -15.70
CA LEU A 388 -5.03 23.08 -14.26
C LEU A 388 -6.48 22.74 -13.89
N ARG A 389 -7.43 22.84 -14.85
CA ARG A 389 -8.83 22.43 -14.64
C ARG A 389 -8.96 20.91 -14.53
N PHE A 390 -10.05 20.46 -13.96
CA PHE A 390 -10.40 19.04 -13.96
C PHE A 390 -10.97 18.61 -15.31
N PHE A 391 -10.73 17.34 -15.65
CA PHE A 391 -11.32 16.68 -16.81
C PHE A 391 -11.98 15.38 -16.40
N ASN A 392 -13.01 14.94 -17.10
CA ASN A 392 -13.75 13.74 -16.80
C ASN A 392 -14.11 12.96 -18.10
N GLY A 393 -14.38 11.66 -17.97
CA GLY A 393 -14.44 10.69 -19.05
C GLY A 393 -13.10 9.96 -19.21
N GLY A 394 -13.14 8.69 -19.56
CA GLY A 394 -11.95 7.86 -19.76
C GLY A 394 -11.92 6.60 -18.91
N SER A 395 -10.86 5.83 -19.08
CA SER A 395 -10.68 4.48 -18.54
C SER A 395 -10.72 4.36 -17.02
N THR A 396 -10.53 5.48 -16.30
CA THR A 396 -10.48 5.52 -14.84
C THR A 396 -11.56 6.37 -14.20
N THR A 397 -12.45 6.97 -14.98
CA THR A 397 -13.53 7.85 -14.49
C THR A 397 -14.88 7.33 -14.97
N VAL A 398 -15.55 8.00 -15.91
CA VAL A 398 -16.81 7.55 -16.50
C VAL A 398 -16.53 6.89 -17.84
N ARG A 399 -16.43 5.57 -17.86
CA ARG A 399 -15.96 4.75 -19.00
C ARG A 399 -16.91 4.72 -20.21
N SER A 400 -18.11 5.25 -20.09
CA SER A 400 -18.98 5.45 -21.24
C SER A 400 -18.57 6.65 -22.12
N PHE A 401 -17.59 7.43 -21.70
CA PHE A 401 -17.00 8.54 -22.45
C PHE A 401 -15.53 8.28 -22.77
N SER A 402 -15.10 8.69 -23.95
CA SER A 402 -13.67 8.78 -24.27
C SER A 402 -12.97 9.76 -23.33
N GLU A 403 -11.64 9.72 -23.29
CA GLU A 403 -10.82 10.55 -22.41
C GLU A 403 -11.15 12.03 -22.56
N MET A 404 -11.37 12.73 -21.43
CA MET A 404 -11.71 14.15 -21.32
C MET A 404 -13.02 14.58 -22.00
N LYS A 405 -13.86 13.67 -22.50
CA LYS A 405 -15.04 14.04 -23.32
C LYS A 405 -16.33 14.22 -22.51
N LEU A 406 -16.32 14.03 -21.20
CA LEU A 406 -17.43 14.35 -20.31
C LEU A 406 -17.25 15.77 -19.76
N GLY A 407 -18.20 16.66 -19.96
CA GLY A 407 -18.23 18.02 -19.43
C GLY A 407 -18.29 19.11 -20.50
N PRO A 408 -17.96 20.37 -20.17
CA PRO A 408 -17.97 21.49 -21.07
C PRO A 408 -17.07 21.30 -22.30
N LYS A 409 -17.57 21.74 -23.46
CA LYS A 409 -16.86 21.66 -24.75
C LYS A 409 -17.00 22.98 -25.48
N ASP A 410 -16.03 23.33 -26.31
CA ASP A 410 -16.14 24.42 -27.27
C ASP A 410 -17.06 24.03 -28.45
N ALA A 411 -17.32 24.97 -29.36
CA ALA A 411 -18.13 24.75 -30.55
C ALA A 411 -17.57 23.67 -31.51
N LYS A 412 -16.29 23.33 -31.40
CA LYS A 412 -15.62 22.28 -32.20
C LYS A 412 -15.58 20.93 -31.47
N GLY A 413 -16.15 20.83 -30.24
CA GLY A 413 -16.18 19.63 -29.44
C GLY A 413 -14.86 19.36 -28.67
N ASN A 414 -13.97 20.33 -28.55
CA ASN A 414 -12.79 20.22 -27.70
C ASN A 414 -13.17 20.38 -26.22
N PRO A 415 -12.62 19.58 -25.31
CA PRO A 415 -12.90 19.67 -23.87
C PRO A 415 -12.31 20.99 -23.30
N LEU A 416 -13.09 21.67 -22.47
CA LEU A 416 -12.70 22.90 -21.79
C LEU A 416 -12.29 22.67 -20.32
N GLY A 417 -12.50 21.46 -19.80
CA GLY A 417 -12.32 21.19 -18.38
C GLY A 417 -13.38 21.87 -17.52
N GLY A 418 -13.17 21.81 -16.20
CA GLY A 418 -14.07 22.42 -15.23
C GLY A 418 -13.42 22.56 -13.86
N GLU A 419 -14.13 23.27 -12.96
CA GLU A 419 -13.65 23.60 -11.63
C GLU A 419 -14.22 22.69 -10.54
N PHE A 420 -15.33 22.00 -10.83
CA PHE A 420 -15.92 21.00 -9.94
C PHE A 420 -16.25 19.72 -10.69
N TYR A 421 -15.86 18.57 -10.13
CA TYR A 421 -16.25 17.26 -10.65
C TYR A 421 -16.55 16.25 -9.57
N THR A 422 -17.39 15.28 -9.90
CA THR A 422 -17.57 14.05 -9.12
C THR A 422 -17.56 12.84 -10.03
N VAL A 423 -17.08 11.70 -9.47
CA VAL A 423 -17.12 10.39 -10.12
C VAL A 423 -17.45 9.34 -9.08
N LEU A 424 -18.39 8.46 -9.42
CA LEU A 424 -18.74 7.27 -8.65
C LEU A 424 -18.59 6.06 -9.55
N ASN A 425 -17.94 5.03 -9.06
CA ASN A 425 -17.71 3.78 -9.78
C ASN A 425 -18.16 2.59 -8.93
N ALA A 426 -18.77 1.60 -9.57
CA ALA A 426 -19.00 0.29 -9.00
C ALA A 426 -18.62 -0.77 -10.03
N GLU A 427 -17.80 -1.74 -9.63
CA GLU A 427 -17.28 -2.79 -10.50
C GLU A 427 -17.35 -4.14 -9.78
N TRP A 428 -17.86 -5.13 -10.49
CA TRP A 428 -17.88 -6.52 -10.05
C TRP A 428 -16.98 -7.35 -10.98
N ASP A 429 -15.83 -7.76 -10.47
CA ASP A 429 -14.91 -8.64 -11.17
C ASP A 429 -15.17 -10.10 -10.80
N PHE A 430 -15.12 -10.99 -11.81
CA PHE A 430 -15.34 -12.42 -11.63
C PHE A 430 -14.39 -13.25 -12.50
N PRO A 431 -13.96 -14.43 -12.04
CA PRO A 431 -13.08 -15.31 -12.79
C PRO A 431 -13.85 -15.98 -13.94
N ILE A 432 -13.19 -16.15 -15.10
CA ILE A 432 -13.69 -16.94 -16.22
C ILE A 432 -12.89 -18.24 -16.33
N LYS A 433 -11.59 -18.16 -16.64
CA LYS A 433 -10.72 -19.33 -16.77
C LYS A 433 -9.25 -18.93 -16.60
N GLY A 434 -8.53 -19.58 -15.66
CA GLY A 434 -7.12 -19.30 -15.41
C GLY A 434 -6.90 -17.86 -14.97
N ALA A 435 -6.07 -17.12 -15.69
CA ALA A 435 -5.80 -15.70 -15.46
C ALA A 435 -6.84 -14.76 -16.11
N LEU A 436 -7.78 -15.30 -16.88
CA LEU A 436 -8.82 -14.53 -17.56
C LEU A 436 -10.02 -14.35 -16.63
N GLY A 437 -10.43 -13.11 -16.44
CA GLY A 437 -11.62 -12.68 -15.73
C GLY A 437 -12.53 -11.80 -16.59
N GLY A 438 -13.72 -11.56 -16.09
CA GLY A 438 -14.68 -10.60 -16.62
C GLY A 438 -15.01 -9.55 -15.58
N ALA A 439 -15.55 -8.43 -16.03
CA ALA A 439 -16.10 -7.39 -15.18
C ALA A 439 -17.43 -6.89 -15.72
N VAL A 440 -18.31 -6.50 -14.81
CA VAL A 440 -19.46 -5.64 -15.11
C VAL A 440 -19.35 -4.41 -14.23
N PHE A 441 -19.69 -3.26 -14.79
CA PHE A 441 -19.52 -2.01 -14.05
C PHE A 441 -20.61 -0.97 -14.38
N THR A 442 -20.76 -0.05 -13.46
CA THR A 442 -21.50 1.18 -13.65
C THR A 442 -20.69 2.35 -13.14
N ASP A 443 -20.70 3.43 -13.91
CA ASP A 443 -20.01 4.67 -13.58
C ASP A 443 -21.00 5.82 -13.62
N ALA A 444 -20.85 6.77 -12.71
CA ALA A 444 -21.59 8.03 -12.73
C ALA A 444 -20.62 9.18 -12.48
N GLY A 445 -20.86 10.32 -13.09
CA GLY A 445 -20.05 11.51 -12.84
C GLY A 445 -20.53 12.75 -13.56
N ASN A 446 -20.05 13.89 -13.10
CA ASN A 446 -20.26 15.19 -13.74
C ASN A 446 -18.94 15.95 -13.85
N LEU A 447 -18.97 17.04 -14.58
CA LEU A 447 -17.93 18.07 -14.64
C LEU A 447 -18.58 19.40 -14.94
N ARG A 448 -18.38 20.35 -14.03
CA ARG A 448 -18.94 21.70 -14.13
C ARG A 448 -17.85 22.71 -14.47
N GLY A 449 -18.17 23.64 -15.38
CA GLY A 449 -17.27 24.73 -15.79
C GLY A 449 -17.04 25.78 -14.70
N SER A 450 -17.92 25.83 -13.68
CA SER A 450 -17.84 26.74 -12.54
C SER A 450 -17.53 25.99 -11.26
N SER A 451 -17.12 26.71 -10.22
CA SER A 451 -16.86 26.21 -8.87
C SER A 451 -18.11 25.85 -8.07
N ASP A 452 -19.31 26.01 -8.63
CA ASP A 452 -20.56 25.65 -7.96
C ASP A 452 -20.65 24.16 -7.69
N VAL A 453 -20.80 23.79 -6.43
CA VAL A 453 -20.97 22.41 -6.01
C VAL A 453 -22.40 21.96 -6.32
N SER A 454 -22.56 21.09 -7.29
CA SER A 454 -23.84 20.48 -7.62
C SER A 454 -23.64 19.09 -8.19
N LEU A 455 -24.58 18.20 -7.90
CA LEU A 455 -24.71 16.88 -8.48
C LEU A 455 -25.67 16.85 -9.68
N ASP A 456 -26.14 18.01 -10.11
CA ASP A 456 -26.95 18.12 -11.32
C ASP A 456 -26.10 17.71 -12.53
N ASP A 457 -26.77 17.31 -13.60
CA ASP A 457 -26.15 16.84 -14.83
C ASP A 457 -25.23 15.61 -14.69
N MET A 458 -25.45 14.79 -13.66
CA MET A 458 -24.78 13.49 -13.57
C MET A 458 -24.99 12.66 -14.83
N ARG A 459 -23.90 12.14 -15.36
CA ARG A 459 -23.88 11.27 -16.53
C ARG A 459 -23.61 9.84 -16.05
N TYR A 460 -24.25 8.89 -16.68
CA TYR A 460 -24.19 7.48 -16.29
C TYR A 460 -23.62 6.65 -17.42
N GLY A 461 -22.92 5.60 -17.05
CA GLY A 461 -22.45 4.57 -17.96
C GLY A 461 -22.60 3.20 -17.33
N VAL A 462 -22.91 2.21 -18.16
CA VAL A 462 -22.85 0.79 -17.78
C VAL A 462 -21.92 0.09 -18.75
N GLY A 463 -21.25 -0.95 -18.29
CA GLY A 463 -20.29 -1.58 -19.19
C GLY A 463 -19.87 -2.97 -18.76
N VAL A 464 -19.13 -3.57 -19.66
CA VAL A 464 -18.51 -4.88 -19.50
C VAL A 464 -17.03 -4.80 -19.81
N GLY A 465 -16.26 -5.69 -19.21
CA GLY A 465 -14.82 -5.71 -19.44
C GLY A 465 -14.23 -7.09 -19.35
N LEU A 466 -13.08 -7.24 -19.96
CA LEU A 466 -12.19 -8.39 -19.79
C LEU A 466 -11.01 -7.99 -18.93
N ARG A 467 -10.58 -8.91 -18.11
CA ARG A 467 -9.43 -8.78 -17.19
C ARG A 467 -8.46 -9.91 -17.44
N TYR A 468 -7.21 -9.59 -17.69
CA TYR A 468 -6.16 -10.61 -17.73
C TYR A 468 -5.16 -10.33 -16.61
N GLN A 469 -5.16 -11.19 -15.58
CA GLN A 469 -4.39 -10.98 -14.37
C GLN A 469 -2.91 -11.26 -14.61
N LEU A 470 -2.07 -10.24 -14.42
CA LEU A 470 -0.62 -10.33 -14.38
C LEU A 470 -0.13 -10.16 -12.93
N PRO A 471 1.10 -10.61 -12.60
CA PRO A 471 1.66 -10.40 -11.24
C PRO A 471 1.73 -8.94 -10.80
N ILE A 472 1.81 -8.01 -11.75
CA ILE A 472 1.95 -6.56 -11.54
C ILE A 472 0.62 -5.79 -11.65
N GLY A 473 -0.50 -6.48 -11.85
CA GLY A 473 -1.83 -5.92 -11.99
C GLY A 473 -2.56 -6.38 -13.27
N PRO A 474 -3.88 -6.20 -13.37
CA PRO A 474 -4.64 -6.66 -14.52
C PRO A 474 -4.43 -5.78 -15.77
N VAL A 475 -4.38 -6.40 -16.94
CA VAL A 475 -4.68 -5.75 -18.22
C VAL A 475 -6.19 -5.75 -18.40
N ARG A 476 -6.76 -4.61 -18.74
CA ARG A 476 -8.20 -4.41 -18.83
C ARG A 476 -8.60 -3.95 -20.22
N ILE A 477 -9.65 -4.56 -20.77
CA ILE A 477 -10.35 -4.11 -21.96
C ILE A 477 -11.78 -3.85 -21.53
N ASP A 478 -12.20 -2.59 -21.56
CA ASP A 478 -13.52 -2.16 -21.12
C ASP A 478 -14.31 -1.57 -22.28
N TYR A 479 -15.60 -1.87 -22.35
CA TYR A 479 -16.55 -1.14 -23.15
C TYR A 479 -17.65 -0.55 -22.26
N GLY A 480 -17.70 0.77 -22.20
CA GLY A 480 -18.72 1.52 -21.49
C GLY A 480 -19.79 2.03 -22.45
N TYR A 481 -21.05 1.72 -22.21
CA TYR A 481 -22.22 2.20 -22.95
C TYR A 481 -22.83 3.41 -22.24
N ASN A 482 -23.27 4.41 -23.02
CA ASN A 482 -23.91 5.63 -22.53
C ASN A 482 -25.44 5.57 -22.81
N PRO A 483 -26.27 5.11 -21.85
CA PRO A 483 -27.71 4.96 -22.07
C PRO A 483 -28.45 6.30 -22.14
N ALA A 484 -27.91 7.36 -21.53
CA ALA A 484 -28.52 8.68 -21.46
C ALA A 484 -27.68 9.74 -22.21
N ARG A 485 -27.24 9.40 -23.45
CA ARG A 485 -26.44 10.31 -24.27
C ARG A 485 -27.19 11.58 -24.61
N LYS A 486 -26.50 12.70 -24.53
CA LYS A 486 -26.96 14.00 -25.05
C LYS A 486 -26.51 14.17 -26.51
N ALA A 487 -27.06 15.18 -27.20
CA ALA A 487 -26.62 15.52 -28.54
C ALA A 487 -25.10 15.79 -28.58
N GLY A 488 -24.40 15.16 -29.52
CA GLY A 488 -22.93 15.27 -29.62
C GLY A 488 -22.13 14.28 -28.76
N ASP A 489 -22.78 13.43 -27.95
CA ASP A 489 -22.11 12.34 -27.22
C ASP A 489 -22.04 11.07 -28.05
N SER A 490 -20.97 10.31 -27.88
CA SER A 490 -20.89 8.94 -28.40
C SER A 490 -21.82 8.00 -27.66
N SER A 491 -22.22 6.90 -28.32
CA SER A 491 -23.03 5.83 -27.71
C SER A 491 -22.24 5.05 -26.64
N GLY A 492 -20.92 5.13 -26.65
CA GLY A 492 -20.04 4.46 -25.73
C GLY A 492 -18.58 4.65 -26.11
N ALA A 493 -17.69 4.05 -25.33
CA ALA A 493 -16.26 4.11 -25.57
C ALA A 493 -15.56 2.80 -25.19
N PHE A 494 -14.50 2.46 -25.94
CA PHE A 494 -13.58 1.37 -25.64
C PHE A 494 -12.36 1.92 -24.93
N HIS A 495 -11.89 1.17 -23.92
CA HIS A 495 -10.67 1.48 -23.21
C HIS A 495 -9.79 0.23 -23.06
N LEU A 496 -8.52 0.37 -23.41
CA LEU A 496 -7.47 -0.57 -23.04
C LEU A 496 -6.61 0.13 -22.00
N SER A 497 -6.43 -0.49 -20.85
CA SER A 497 -5.68 0.08 -19.74
C SER A 497 -5.01 -1.00 -18.89
N PHE A 498 -4.07 -0.57 -18.06
CA PHE A 498 -3.32 -1.40 -17.13
C PHE A 498 -3.62 -0.98 -15.69
N GLY A 499 -3.73 -1.95 -14.76
CA GLY A 499 -4.03 -1.71 -13.35
C GLY A 499 -5.53 -1.67 -13.03
N PHE A 500 -5.87 -1.27 -11.79
CA PHE A 500 -7.25 -1.18 -11.32
C PHE A 500 -7.95 0.08 -11.85
N ALA A 501 -9.28 0.07 -11.87
CA ALA A 501 -10.08 1.18 -12.40
C ALA A 501 -10.01 2.42 -11.48
N PHE A 502 -9.91 2.21 -10.18
CA PHE A 502 -9.99 3.26 -9.15
C PHE A 502 -9.26 2.86 -7.87
#